data_30f32931432853b81a28a57a6f613f45
#
_entry.id   30f32931432853b81a28a57a6f613f45
#
_cell.length_a   1.000
_cell.length_b   1.000
_cell.length_c   1.000
_cell.angle_alpha   90.00
_cell.angle_beta   90.00
_cell.angle_gamma   90.00
#
_symmetry.space_group_name_H-M   'P 1'
#
loop_
_entity.id
_entity.type
_entity.pdbx_description
1 polymer ?
#
loop_
_entity_poly.entity_id
_entity_poly.type
_entity_poly.pdbx_seq_one_letter_code
_entity_poly.pdbx_strand_id
1 'polypeptide(L)'
;MKKLALAALMAATLSGCSSQEEPQVLNLYNWSEYMPQEVLDRFEEETGIQVVYTTYDSNEAMYARLKLLDDSGQYDLALPSTYYVNKMRKEGLLEKINHEKLEGFEKLDPELVNLEIDPDNQYSVPYLWGTTGLAYDASDVEGDEVKAWADLWDEEYEGRVMLTNDMREVFHIGLRVLGHSGNSTDPEEIEAAYEKLTELMPSVRTFNSDAPRMPYLEGETDIGMIWNGEAVMGEEDMPSLEYVYPEEGIIVWLDSFVIPKNAENADAAHQFISFVMRPEISALISEDIGYATPNLAARELLSDEVANDRTSYPTPEDLTNAEFQKDVGDDAMQVYTKYWEMLKSGQ
;
A
#
# COMPACT_ATOMS: atom_id res chain seq x y z
N MET A 1 20.54 55.60 71.44
CA MET A 1 19.50 55.65 70.48
C MET A 1 20.12 55.25 69.13
N LYS A 2 20.16 53.98 68.84
CA LYS A 2 20.85 53.42 67.64
C LYS A 2 19.79 52.97 66.65
N LYS A 3 19.80 53.56 65.44
CA LYS A 3 18.96 53.15 64.32
C LYS A 3 19.66 51.97 63.60
N LEU A 4 19.02 50.81 63.61
CA LEU A 4 19.41 49.69 62.71
C LEU A 4 18.70 49.89 61.35
N ALA A 5 19.47 49.95 60.29
CA ALA A 5 19.00 49.88 58.95
C ALA A 5 19.03 48.41 58.49
N LEU A 6 17.90 47.88 58.15
CA LEU A 6 17.75 46.51 57.58
C LEU A 6 17.78 46.62 56.07
N ALA A 7 18.87 46.11 55.43
CA ALA A 7 18.98 46.04 53.99
C ALA A 7 18.29 44.73 53.53
N ALA A 8 17.21 44.83 52.81
CA ALA A 8 16.52 43.70 52.16
C ALA A 8 17.22 43.38 50.82
N LEU A 9 17.87 42.23 50.74
CA LEU A 9 18.47 41.73 49.52
C LEU A 9 17.35 40.99 48.71
N MET A 10 16.83 41.63 47.64
CA MET A 10 15.98 40.97 46.69
C MET A 10 16.81 40.06 45.77
N ALA A 11 16.77 38.76 46.00
CA ALA A 11 17.23 37.75 45.06
C ALA A 11 16.19 37.63 43.94
N ALA A 12 16.48 38.18 42.79
CA ALA A 12 15.71 37.93 41.59
C ALA A 12 16.00 36.49 41.09
N THR A 13 15.11 35.58 41.38
CA THR A 13 15.09 34.27 40.71
C THR A 13 14.62 34.45 39.29
N LEU A 14 15.54 34.43 38.34
CA LEU A 14 15.26 34.23 36.93
C LEU A 14 14.73 32.80 36.76
N SER A 15 13.41 32.64 36.83
CA SER A 15 12.73 31.46 36.34
C SER A 15 12.83 31.48 34.83
N GLY A 16 13.83 30.80 34.28
CA GLY A 16 13.84 30.47 32.88
C GLY A 16 12.65 29.56 32.59
N CYS A 17 11.57 30.11 32.02
CA CYS A 17 10.62 29.29 31.30
C CYS A 17 11.37 28.72 30.09
N SER A 18 11.88 27.51 30.20
CA SER A 18 12.05 26.68 29.02
C SER A 18 10.63 26.39 28.52
N SER A 19 10.21 27.06 27.47
CA SER A 19 9.12 26.56 26.65
C SER A 19 9.60 25.17 26.20
N GLN A 20 9.10 24.10 26.79
CA GLN A 20 9.14 22.81 26.13
C GLN A 20 8.31 23.05 24.86
N GLU A 21 9.00 23.14 23.72
CA GLU A 21 8.35 23.02 22.43
C GLU A 21 7.61 21.67 22.48
N GLU A 22 6.32 21.67 22.19
CA GLU A 22 5.59 20.44 22.04
C GLU A 22 6.30 19.62 20.96
N PRO A 23 6.48 18.29 21.19
CA PRO A 23 7.14 17.44 20.20
C PRO A 23 6.41 17.59 18.87
N GLN A 24 7.18 17.79 17.79
CA GLN A 24 6.62 17.81 16.46
C GLN A 24 6.05 16.41 16.17
N VAL A 25 4.91 16.35 15.53
CA VAL A 25 4.18 15.10 15.25
C VAL A 25 4.04 14.92 13.74
N LEU A 26 4.14 13.68 13.27
CA LEU A 26 3.80 13.26 11.91
C LEU A 26 2.63 12.28 12.00
N ASN A 27 1.48 12.62 11.43
CA ASN A 27 0.32 11.74 11.35
C ASN A 27 0.38 10.96 10.03
N LEU A 28 0.83 9.71 10.12
CA LEU A 28 1.01 8.81 8.97
C LEU A 28 -0.20 7.88 8.84
N TYR A 29 -0.85 7.87 7.67
CA TYR A 29 -1.99 7.03 7.34
C TYR A 29 -1.59 6.02 6.26
N ASN A 30 -1.46 4.76 6.62
CA ASN A 30 -0.84 3.71 5.81
C ASN A 30 -1.67 2.42 5.79
N TRP A 31 -1.27 1.49 4.96
CA TRP A 31 -1.78 0.12 4.98
C TRP A 31 -1.35 -0.60 6.26
N SER A 32 -2.11 -1.63 6.64
CA SER A 32 -1.71 -2.55 7.71
C SER A 32 -0.40 -3.26 7.35
N GLU A 33 0.45 -3.54 8.33
CA GLU A 33 1.71 -4.30 8.18
C GLU A 33 2.63 -3.83 7.04
N TYR A 34 2.62 -2.53 6.71
CA TYR A 34 3.28 -1.96 5.54
C TYR A 34 4.43 -1.01 5.87
N MET A 35 4.85 -0.96 7.12
CA MET A 35 5.99 -0.18 7.61
C MET A 35 6.57 -0.85 8.86
N PRO A 36 7.84 -1.29 8.85
CA PRO A 36 8.48 -1.86 10.03
C PRO A 36 8.53 -0.87 11.20
N GLN A 37 8.23 -1.32 12.41
CA GLN A 37 8.30 -0.49 13.61
C GLN A 37 9.70 0.09 13.81
N GLU A 38 10.75 -0.66 13.49
CA GLU A 38 12.14 -0.21 13.57
C GLU A 38 12.40 1.06 12.75
N VAL A 39 11.75 1.20 11.59
CA VAL A 39 11.89 2.40 10.73
C VAL A 39 11.28 3.62 11.41
N LEU A 40 10.11 3.46 12.04
CA LEU A 40 9.44 4.52 12.79
C LEU A 40 10.30 4.94 14.00
N ASP A 41 10.79 3.97 14.77
CA ASP A 41 11.63 4.22 15.95
C ASP A 41 12.92 4.96 15.57
N ARG A 42 13.60 4.54 14.50
CA ARG A 42 14.80 5.22 13.99
C ARG A 42 14.52 6.65 13.53
N PHE A 43 13.40 6.88 12.87
CA PHE A 43 13.02 8.24 12.46
C PHE A 43 12.79 9.13 13.68
N GLU A 44 12.05 8.63 14.68
CA GLU A 44 11.80 9.37 15.92
C GLU A 44 13.10 9.66 16.70
N GLU A 45 14.01 8.67 16.79
CA GLU A 45 15.30 8.84 17.47
C GLU A 45 16.19 9.87 16.77
N GLU A 46 16.22 9.89 15.43
CA GLU A 46 17.09 10.79 14.66
C GLU A 46 16.56 12.22 14.59
N THR A 47 15.24 12.39 14.54
CA THR A 47 14.61 13.69 14.27
C THR A 47 13.94 14.33 15.47
N GLY A 48 13.54 13.53 16.46
CA GLY A 48 12.69 13.96 17.58
C GLY A 48 11.23 14.18 17.18
N ILE A 49 10.82 13.83 15.94
CA ILE A 49 9.45 13.91 15.46
C ILE A 49 8.73 12.62 15.82
N GLN A 50 7.64 12.72 16.58
CA GLN A 50 6.82 11.55 16.91
C GLN A 50 5.95 11.12 15.72
N VAL A 51 5.88 9.82 15.43
CA VAL A 51 5.02 9.28 14.38
C VAL A 51 3.74 8.70 14.98
N VAL A 52 2.59 9.28 14.61
CA VAL A 52 1.28 8.71 14.91
C VAL A 52 0.84 7.88 13.70
N TYR A 53 0.98 6.56 13.85
CA TYR A 53 0.69 5.61 12.79
C TYR A 53 -0.76 5.15 12.86
N THR A 54 -1.51 5.29 11.77
CA THR A 54 -2.90 4.86 11.65
C THR A 54 -3.03 4.03 10.38
N THR A 55 -3.82 2.95 10.42
CA THR A 55 -3.94 2.02 9.29
C THR A 55 -5.31 2.07 8.62
N TYR A 56 -5.35 1.56 7.39
CA TYR A 56 -6.53 1.26 6.60
C TYR A 56 -6.33 -0.05 5.81
N ASP A 57 -7.43 -0.63 5.35
CA ASP A 57 -7.48 -1.93 4.65
C ASP A 57 -7.88 -1.83 3.17
N SER A 58 -8.25 -0.62 2.70
CA SER A 58 -8.62 -0.39 1.31
C SER A 58 -8.41 1.05 0.88
N ASN A 59 -8.09 1.26 -0.40
CA ASN A 59 -8.00 2.59 -1.00
C ASN A 59 -9.31 3.39 -0.86
N GLU A 60 -10.46 2.71 -0.95
CA GLU A 60 -11.78 3.30 -0.79
C GLU A 60 -11.97 3.87 0.62
N ALA A 61 -11.61 3.10 1.66
CA ALA A 61 -11.71 3.54 3.05
C ALA A 61 -10.77 4.72 3.33
N MET A 62 -9.52 4.63 2.86
CA MET A 62 -8.54 5.71 2.95
C MET A 62 -9.06 6.99 2.29
N TYR A 63 -9.50 6.91 1.03
CA TYR A 63 -10.00 8.06 0.28
C TYR A 63 -11.24 8.69 0.94
N ALA A 64 -12.22 7.87 1.32
CA ALA A 64 -13.44 8.35 1.99
C ALA A 64 -13.10 9.08 3.30
N ARG A 65 -12.13 8.57 4.05
CA ARG A 65 -11.67 9.17 5.31
C ARG A 65 -10.97 10.51 5.06
N LEU A 66 -10.04 10.57 4.11
CA LEU A 66 -9.32 11.80 3.75
C LEU A 66 -10.28 12.87 3.22
N LYS A 67 -11.23 12.48 2.37
CA LYS A 67 -12.25 13.41 1.84
C LYS A 67 -13.18 13.94 2.92
N LEU A 68 -13.55 13.11 3.90
CA LEU A 68 -14.39 13.54 5.04
C LEU A 68 -13.64 14.52 5.94
N LEU A 69 -12.32 14.39 6.04
CA LEU A 69 -11.46 15.14 6.95
C LEU A 69 -10.64 16.22 6.24
N ASP A 70 -10.93 16.53 4.98
CA ASP A 70 -10.16 17.47 4.14
C ASP A 70 -9.89 18.80 4.84
N ASP A 71 -10.85 19.34 5.59
CA ASP A 71 -10.70 20.61 6.31
C ASP A 71 -10.04 20.46 7.70
N SER A 72 -9.68 19.25 8.15
CA SER A 72 -9.24 19.02 9.54
C SER A 72 -7.72 18.96 9.73
N GLY A 73 -6.94 18.75 8.64
CA GLY A 73 -5.49 18.56 8.71
C GLY A 73 -5.04 17.35 9.54
N GLN A 74 -5.92 16.36 9.73
CA GLN A 74 -5.68 15.23 10.65
C GLN A 74 -4.53 14.32 10.21
N TYR A 75 -4.25 14.22 8.92
CA TYR A 75 -3.17 13.40 8.37
C TYR A 75 -2.18 14.25 7.61
N ASP A 76 -0.90 13.96 7.79
CA ASP A 76 0.20 14.68 7.15
C ASP A 76 0.77 13.91 5.96
N LEU A 77 0.63 12.59 5.98
CA LEU A 77 1.14 11.68 4.96
C LEU A 77 0.18 10.50 4.78
N ALA A 78 -0.06 10.10 3.53
CA ALA A 78 -0.82 8.91 3.19
C ALA A 78 -0.15 8.14 2.04
N LEU A 79 -0.52 6.86 1.84
CA LEU A 79 0.12 5.96 0.87
C LEU A 79 -0.90 5.29 -0.09
N PRO A 80 -1.61 6.04 -0.92
CA PRO A 80 -2.52 5.49 -1.91
C PRO A 80 -1.80 4.72 -3.01
N SER A 81 -2.51 3.75 -3.58
CA SER A 81 -2.11 3.12 -4.83
C SER A 81 -2.31 4.06 -6.03
N THR A 82 -1.62 3.74 -7.13
CA THR A 82 -1.49 4.54 -8.37
C THR A 82 -2.76 5.24 -8.83
N TYR A 83 -3.88 4.50 -8.91
CA TYR A 83 -5.13 5.04 -9.44
C TYR A 83 -5.82 6.05 -8.50
N TYR A 84 -5.64 5.88 -7.18
CA TYR A 84 -6.11 6.87 -6.20
C TYR A 84 -5.23 8.12 -6.15
N VAL A 85 -3.92 8.00 -6.37
CA VAL A 85 -3.06 9.19 -6.56
C VAL A 85 -3.63 10.08 -7.67
N ASN A 86 -3.94 9.49 -8.84
CA ASN A 86 -4.51 10.22 -9.97
C ASN A 86 -5.87 10.85 -9.65
N LYS A 87 -6.76 10.09 -9.01
CA LYS A 87 -8.09 10.56 -8.59
C LYS A 87 -7.98 11.73 -7.61
N MET A 88 -7.22 11.55 -6.52
CA MET A 88 -7.07 12.57 -5.48
C MET A 88 -6.40 13.84 -6.00
N ARG A 89 -5.39 13.70 -6.89
CA ARG A 89 -4.76 14.83 -7.58
C ARG A 89 -5.76 15.62 -8.43
N LYS A 90 -6.58 14.94 -9.24
CA LYS A 90 -7.62 15.57 -10.07
C LYS A 90 -8.67 16.30 -9.25
N GLU A 91 -9.04 15.76 -8.10
CA GLU A 91 -10.01 16.36 -7.18
C GLU A 91 -9.40 17.48 -6.31
N GLY A 92 -8.09 17.69 -6.37
CA GLY A 92 -7.40 18.74 -5.59
C GLY A 92 -7.34 18.43 -4.09
N LEU A 93 -7.27 17.15 -3.73
CA LEU A 93 -7.15 16.66 -2.35
C LEU A 93 -5.70 16.52 -1.88
N LEU A 94 -4.73 16.77 -2.76
CA LEU A 94 -3.30 16.63 -2.46
C LEU A 94 -2.58 17.97 -2.51
N GLU A 95 -1.59 18.13 -1.65
CA GLU A 95 -0.61 19.19 -1.71
C GLU A 95 0.54 18.81 -2.66
N LYS A 96 1.16 19.80 -3.28
CA LYS A 96 2.33 19.54 -4.13
C LYS A 96 3.55 19.19 -3.30
N ILE A 97 4.24 18.15 -3.75
CA ILE A 97 5.55 17.79 -3.21
C ILE A 97 6.56 18.91 -3.53
N ASN A 98 7.28 19.35 -2.53
CA ASN A 98 8.39 20.28 -2.71
C ASN A 98 9.70 19.48 -2.90
N HIS A 99 10.08 19.23 -4.15
CA HIS A 99 11.29 18.47 -4.48
C HIS A 99 12.59 19.09 -3.94
N GLU A 100 12.62 20.40 -3.65
CA GLU A 100 13.80 21.05 -3.02
C GLU A 100 14.01 20.59 -1.56
N LYS A 101 12.97 20.02 -0.93
CA LYS A 101 13.03 19.47 0.43
C LYS A 101 13.26 17.95 0.46
N LEU A 102 13.31 17.29 -0.71
CA LEU A 102 13.53 15.85 -0.81
C LEU A 102 15.00 15.54 -1.05
N GLU A 103 15.48 14.52 -0.35
CA GLU A 103 16.79 13.91 -0.59
C GLU A 103 16.59 12.46 -1.06
N GLY A 104 17.30 12.03 -2.11
CA GLY A 104 17.28 10.66 -2.59
C GLY A 104 16.27 10.35 -3.70
N PHE A 105 15.46 11.32 -4.13
CA PHE A 105 14.50 11.12 -5.22
C PHE A 105 15.17 10.67 -6.53
N GLU A 106 16.39 11.11 -6.80
CA GLU A 106 17.20 10.73 -7.97
C GLU A 106 17.67 9.27 -7.98
N LYS A 107 17.47 8.54 -6.86
CA LYS A 107 17.80 7.12 -6.74
C LYS A 107 16.64 6.19 -7.10
N LEU A 108 15.44 6.76 -7.30
CA LEU A 108 14.26 6.01 -7.69
C LEU A 108 14.38 5.54 -9.14
N ASP A 109 13.80 4.37 -9.41
CA ASP A 109 13.75 3.77 -10.73
C ASP A 109 13.05 4.71 -11.73
N PRO A 110 13.71 5.11 -12.83
CA PRO A 110 13.10 5.98 -13.82
C PRO A 110 11.87 5.38 -14.51
N GLU A 111 11.65 4.06 -14.44
CA GLU A 111 10.44 3.41 -14.96
C GLU A 111 9.23 3.57 -14.03
N LEU A 112 9.46 3.88 -12.74
CA LEU A 112 8.42 4.05 -11.71
C LEU A 112 8.17 5.52 -11.34
N VAL A 113 8.89 6.46 -11.93
CA VAL A 113 8.69 7.90 -11.75
C VAL A 113 8.13 8.54 -13.02
N ASN A 114 7.58 9.74 -12.90
CA ASN A 114 7.03 10.51 -14.02
C ASN A 114 5.96 9.76 -14.82
N LEU A 115 5.16 8.96 -14.14
CA LEU A 115 4.05 8.22 -14.74
C LEU A 115 2.92 9.18 -15.15
N GLU A 116 2.10 8.77 -16.13
CA GLU A 116 0.95 9.56 -16.61
C GLU A 116 -0.01 9.95 -15.48
N ILE A 117 -0.09 9.18 -14.43
CA ILE A 117 -0.93 9.44 -13.26
C ILE A 117 -0.51 10.69 -12.49
N ASP A 118 0.78 10.99 -12.45
CA ASP A 118 1.36 12.16 -11.80
C ASP A 118 2.63 12.64 -12.54
N PRO A 119 2.47 13.37 -13.66
CA PRO A 119 3.61 13.88 -14.40
C PRO A 119 4.53 14.75 -13.53
N ASP A 120 5.84 14.50 -13.67
CA ASP A 120 6.90 15.14 -12.89
C ASP A 120 6.85 14.83 -11.38
N ASN A 121 6.07 13.84 -10.95
CA ASN A 121 5.87 13.49 -9.52
C ASN A 121 5.56 14.72 -8.66
N GLN A 122 4.61 15.53 -9.14
CA GLN A 122 4.26 16.78 -8.47
C GLN A 122 3.49 16.55 -7.16
N TYR A 123 2.84 15.39 -6.98
CA TYR A 123 1.96 15.09 -5.86
C TYR A 123 2.28 13.79 -5.15
N SER A 124 3.18 12.96 -5.71
CA SER A 124 3.49 11.64 -5.17
C SER A 124 4.98 11.30 -5.24
N VAL A 125 5.43 10.48 -4.29
CA VAL A 125 6.77 9.89 -4.29
C VAL A 125 6.63 8.38 -4.16
N PRO A 126 7.11 7.57 -5.13
CA PRO A 126 7.09 6.12 -5.06
C PRO A 126 7.64 5.57 -3.74
N TYR A 127 6.92 4.63 -3.13
CA TYR A 127 7.31 3.99 -1.88
C TYR A 127 7.69 2.53 -2.07
N LEU A 128 6.72 1.71 -2.46
CA LEU A 128 6.88 0.29 -2.78
C LEU A 128 6.01 -0.06 -3.99
N TRP A 129 6.41 -1.10 -4.70
CA TRP A 129 5.60 -1.64 -5.78
C TRP A 129 5.54 -3.16 -5.66
N GLY A 130 4.55 -3.73 -6.29
CA GLY A 130 4.38 -5.17 -6.27
C GLY A 130 3.32 -5.64 -7.25
N THR A 131 2.94 -6.89 -7.03
CA THR A 131 1.97 -7.59 -7.86
C THR A 131 0.92 -8.28 -7.01
N THR A 132 -0.28 -8.43 -7.57
CA THR A 132 -1.33 -9.27 -7.01
C THR A 132 -1.52 -10.47 -7.92
N GLY A 133 -1.24 -11.65 -7.39
CA GLY A 133 -1.28 -12.92 -8.11
C GLY A 133 -2.07 -13.99 -7.36
N LEU A 134 -1.90 -15.22 -7.81
CA LEU A 134 -2.42 -16.40 -7.13
C LEU A 134 -1.45 -16.89 -6.07
N ALA A 135 -1.98 -17.43 -4.97
CA ALA A 135 -1.22 -18.30 -4.08
C ALA A 135 -2.01 -19.58 -3.80
N TYR A 136 -1.30 -20.64 -3.47
CA TYR A 136 -1.89 -21.90 -3.05
C TYR A 136 -0.97 -22.63 -2.06
N ASP A 137 -1.56 -23.49 -1.23
CA ASP A 137 -0.83 -24.42 -0.37
C ASP A 137 -0.45 -25.66 -1.16
N ALA A 138 0.82 -25.82 -1.52
CA ALA A 138 1.33 -26.97 -2.26
C ALA A 138 1.28 -28.31 -1.49
N SER A 139 0.89 -28.30 -0.20
CA SER A 139 0.62 -29.52 0.56
C SER A 139 -0.78 -30.09 0.29
N ASP A 140 -1.73 -29.25 -0.10
CA ASP A 140 -3.14 -29.59 -0.31
C ASP A 140 -3.56 -29.48 -1.79
N VAL A 141 -2.83 -28.69 -2.59
CA VAL A 141 -3.10 -28.44 -4.01
C VAL A 141 -1.97 -28.96 -4.89
N GLU A 142 -2.29 -29.67 -5.98
CA GLU A 142 -1.29 -30.11 -6.95
C GLU A 142 -0.82 -28.92 -7.82
N GLY A 143 0.34 -28.35 -7.48
CA GLY A 143 0.84 -27.09 -8.04
C GLY A 143 1.06 -27.06 -9.56
N ASP A 144 1.24 -28.21 -10.22
CA ASP A 144 1.33 -28.30 -11.69
C ASP A 144 0.02 -27.90 -12.40
N GLU A 145 -1.09 -27.83 -11.67
CA GLU A 145 -2.43 -27.51 -12.19
C GLU A 145 -2.80 -26.04 -12.00
N VAL A 146 -2.16 -25.29 -11.09
CA VAL A 146 -2.44 -23.87 -10.82
C VAL A 146 -1.59 -22.97 -11.71
N LYS A 147 -2.20 -22.31 -12.70
CA LYS A 147 -1.51 -21.43 -13.67
C LYS A 147 -2.27 -20.17 -14.07
N ALA A 148 -3.55 -20.15 -13.79
CA ALA A 148 -4.47 -19.18 -14.34
C ALA A 148 -5.47 -18.68 -13.29
N TRP A 149 -5.95 -17.45 -13.42
CA TRP A 149 -7.06 -16.97 -12.59
C TRP A 149 -8.29 -17.88 -12.72
N ALA A 150 -8.50 -18.44 -13.92
CA ALA A 150 -9.64 -19.33 -14.19
C ALA A 150 -9.67 -20.58 -13.30
N ASP A 151 -8.51 -21.01 -12.77
CA ASP A 151 -8.41 -22.19 -11.90
C ASP A 151 -9.17 -22.00 -10.58
N LEU A 152 -9.40 -20.76 -10.13
CA LEU A 152 -10.23 -20.45 -8.96
C LEU A 152 -11.68 -20.94 -9.08
N TRP A 153 -12.19 -21.19 -10.30
CA TRP A 153 -13.55 -21.68 -10.56
C TRP A 153 -13.65 -23.20 -10.55
N ASP A 154 -12.56 -23.90 -10.22
CA ASP A 154 -12.63 -25.37 -10.15
C ASP A 154 -13.47 -25.82 -8.94
N GLU A 155 -14.33 -26.82 -9.15
CA GLU A 155 -15.25 -27.30 -8.11
C GLU A 155 -14.53 -27.88 -6.87
N GLU A 156 -13.27 -28.29 -7.00
CA GLU A 156 -12.48 -28.79 -5.88
C GLU A 156 -12.16 -27.72 -4.83
N TYR A 157 -12.18 -26.43 -5.20
CA TYR A 157 -11.91 -25.31 -4.29
C TYR A 157 -13.19 -24.70 -3.69
N GLU A 158 -14.36 -25.41 -3.77
CA GLU A 158 -15.61 -24.89 -3.18
C GLU A 158 -15.44 -24.62 -1.67
N GLY A 159 -15.65 -23.36 -1.27
CA GLY A 159 -15.52 -22.88 0.11
C GLY A 159 -14.07 -22.77 0.61
N ARG A 160 -13.06 -22.78 -0.29
CA ARG A 160 -11.63 -22.78 0.03
C ARG A 160 -10.83 -21.63 -0.60
N VAL A 161 -11.49 -20.72 -1.32
CA VAL A 161 -10.84 -19.59 -2.01
C VAL A 161 -10.75 -18.37 -1.13
N MET A 162 -9.57 -17.73 -1.10
CA MET A 162 -9.33 -16.42 -0.52
C MET A 162 -9.33 -15.35 -1.62
N LEU A 163 -9.99 -14.22 -1.38
CA LEU A 163 -9.87 -13.02 -2.20
C LEU A 163 -9.47 -11.82 -1.33
N THR A 164 -8.76 -10.85 -1.92
CA THR A 164 -8.55 -9.56 -1.25
C THR A 164 -9.87 -8.81 -1.14
N ASN A 165 -10.01 -7.95 -0.14
CA ASN A 165 -11.16 -7.07 0.00
C ASN A 165 -10.96 -5.77 -0.78
N ASP A 166 -10.42 -5.88 -2.00
CA ASP A 166 -10.22 -4.79 -2.95
C ASP A 166 -11.10 -4.99 -4.18
N MET A 167 -12.00 -4.04 -4.41
CA MET A 167 -12.97 -4.09 -5.50
C MET A 167 -12.29 -4.17 -6.87
N ARG A 168 -11.28 -3.34 -7.10
CA ARG A 168 -10.64 -3.24 -8.40
C ARG A 168 -9.81 -4.47 -8.72
N GLU A 169 -9.20 -5.08 -7.71
CA GLU A 169 -8.44 -6.32 -7.86
C GLU A 169 -9.37 -7.53 -8.12
N VAL A 170 -10.45 -7.66 -7.37
CA VAL A 170 -11.42 -8.74 -7.60
C VAL A 170 -12.08 -8.64 -8.97
N PHE A 171 -12.47 -7.44 -9.41
CA PHE A 171 -13.00 -7.25 -10.77
C PHE A 171 -11.94 -7.49 -11.84
N HIS A 172 -10.67 -7.21 -11.58
CA HIS A 172 -9.59 -7.51 -12.52
C HIS A 172 -9.60 -9.00 -12.90
N ILE A 173 -9.64 -9.92 -11.92
CA ILE A 173 -9.65 -11.35 -12.25
C ILE A 173 -10.87 -11.77 -13.07
N GLY A 174 -12.07 -11.27 -12.74
CA GLY A 174 -13.26 -11.54 -13.53
C GLY A 174 -13.15 -11.06 -14.98
N LEU A 175 -12.64 -9.84 -15.18
CA LEU A 175 -12.39 -9.26 -16.50
C LEU A 175 -11.32 -10.04 -17.28
N ARG A 176 -10.21 -10.39 -16.64
CA ARG A 176 -9.09 -11.11 -17.29
C ARG A 176 -9.49 -12.52 -17.73
N VAL A 177 -10.22 -13.25 -16.92
CA VAL A 177 -10.77 -14.56 -17.28
C VAL A 177 -11.70 -14.48 -18.51
N LEU A 178 -12.40 -13.37 -18.69
CA LEU A 178 -13.23 -13.10 -19.87
C LEU A 178 -12.44 -12.54 -21.07
N GLY A 179 -11.12 -12.31 -20.93
CA GLY A 179 -10.25 -11.76 -21.97
C GLY A 179 -10.32 -10.25 -22.14
N HIS A 180 -10.89 -9.54 -21.17
CA HIS A 180 -10.96 -8.08 -21.14
C HIS A 180 -9.79 -7.48 -20.36
N SER A 181 -9.55 -6.17 -20.51
CA SER A 181 -8.62 -5.43 -19.67
C SER A 181 -9.17 -5.30 -18.23
N GLY A 182 -8.33 -5.51 -17.21
CA GLY A 182 -8.67 -5.23 -15.81
C GLY A 182 -8.95 -3.74 -15.53
N ASN A 183 -8.68 -2.87 -16.51
CA ASN A 183 -9.00 -1.45 -16.48
C ASN A 183 -10.20 -1.08 -17.39
N SER A 184 -11.06 -2.04 -17.71
CA SER A 184 -12.22 -1.77 -18.56
C SER A 184 -13.11 -0.67 -17.99
N THR A 185 -13.59 0.21 -18.86
CA THR A 185 -14.57 1.26 -18.55
C THR A 185 -15.91 0.98 -19.24
N ASP A 186 -16.03 -0.15 -19.94
CA ASP A 186 -17.26 -0.57 -20.61
C ASP A 186 -18.23 -1.18 -19.58
N PRO A 187 -19.43 -0.61 -19.38
CA PRO A 187 -20.39 -1.15 -18.43
C PRO A 187 -20.83 -2.59 -18.71
N GLU A 188 -20.85 -3.01 -19.99
CA GLU A 188 -21.24 -4.37 -20.38
C GLU A 188 -20.14 -5.39 -20.01
N GLU A 189 -18.87 -5.01 -20.16
CA GLU A 189 -17.74 -5.84 -19.72
C GLU A 189 -17.68 -5.96 -18.20
N ILE A 190 -17.93 -4.85 -17.46
CA ILE A 190 -17.97 -4.84 -15.99
C ILE A 190 -19.15 -5.69 -15.49
N GLU A 191 -20.33 -5.64 -16.14
CA GLU A 191 -21.47 -6.49 -15.81
C GLU A 191 -21.15 -7.97 -16.03
N ALA A 192 -20.54 -8.31 -17.18
CA ALA A 192 -20.12 -9.68 -17.47
C ALA A 192 -19.10 -10.21 -16.45
N ALA A 193 -18.17 -9.35 -16.01
CA ALA A 193 -17.23 -9.71 -14.95
C ALA A 193 -17.94 -9.95 -13.60
N TYR A 194 -18.94 -9.14 -13.25
CA TYR A 194 -19.78 -9.37 -12.07
C TYR A 194 -20.51 -10.71 -12.15
N GLU A 195 -21.12 -11.04 -13.30
CA GLU A 195 -21.79 -12.33 -13.50
C GLU A 195 -20.79 -13.49 -13.31
N LYS A 196 -19.60 -13.36 -13.91
CA LYS A 196 -18.53 -14.37 -13.77
C LYS A 196 -18.05 -14.52 -12.32
N LEU A 197 -17.87 -13.41 -11.60
CA LEU A 197 -17.50 -13.43 -10.17
C LEU A 197 -18.62 -14.00 -9.29
N THR A 198 -19.90 -13.82 -9.66
CA THR A 198 -21.03 -14.44 -8.95
C THR A 198 -20.96 -15.97 -9.01
N GLU A 199 -20.46 -16.54 -10.12
CA GLU A 199 -20.19 -17.99 -10.21
C GLU A 199 -19.10 -18.45 -9.25
N LEU A 200 -18.11 -17.59 -8.92
CA LEU A 200 -17.01 -17.90 -8.00
C LEU A 200 -17.46 -17.84 -6.52
N MET A 201 -18.48 -17.05 -6.19
CA MET A 201 -18.86 -16.79 -4.80
C MET A 201 -19.08 -18.02 -3.93
N PRO A 202 -19.62 -19.16 -4.41
CA PRO A 202 -19.70 -20.40 -3.62
C PRO A 202 -18.34 -20.95 -3.18
N SER A 203 -17.28 -20.69 -3.96
CA SER A 203 -15.91 -21.12 -3.63
C SER A 203 -15.21 -20.15 -2.66
N VAL A 204 -15.68 -18.91 -2.56
CA VAL A 204 -15.05 -17.89 -1.71
C VAL A 204 -15.33 -18.16 -0.23
N ARG A 205 -14.28 -18.45 0.51
CA ARG A 205 -14.30 -18.63 1.96
C ARG A 205 -14.27 -17.30 2.70
N THR A 206 -13.40 -16.38 2.26
CA THR A 206 -13.19 -15.08 2.91
C THR A 206 -12.69 -14.04 1.95
N PHE A 207 -12.93 -12.76 2.34
CA PHE A 207 -12.29 -11.58 1.78
C PHE A 207 -11.39 -10.98 2.87
N ASN A 208 -10.09 -10.87 2.63
CA ASN A 208 -9.15 -10.34 3.62
C ASN A 208 -8.09 -9.47 2.95
N SER A 209 -7.97 -8.20 3.37
CA SER A 209 -6.91 -7.26 2.98
C SER A 209 -6.13 -6.70 4.17
N ASP A 210 -6.44 -7.14 5.39
CA ASP A 210 -5.73 -6.68 6.59
C ASP A 210 -4.47 -7.53 6.85
N ALA A 211 -4.60 -8.85 6.69
CA ALA A 211 -3.51 -9.83 6.74
C ALA A 211 -3.83 -11.00 5.79
N PRO A 212 -3.66 -10.82 4.46
CA PRO A 212 -4.15 -11.79 3.47
C PRO A 212 -3.49 -13.17 3.54
N ARG A 213 -2.28 -13.30 4.11
CA ARG A 213 -1.62 -14.60 4.31
C ARG A 213 -2.26 -15.45 5.40
N MET A 214 -2.93 -14.82 6.40
CA MET A 214 -3.44 -15.54 7.58
C MET A 214 -4.44 -16.66 7.25
N PRO A 215 -5.43 -16.50 6.34
CA PRO A 215 -6.34 -17.58 5.99
C PRO A 215 -5.64 -18.84 5.46
N TYR A 216 -4.49 -18.70 4.77
CA TYR A 216 -3.68 -19.85 4.34
C TYR A 216 -2.96 -20.49 5.53
N LEU A 217 -2.28 -19.67 6.36
CA LEU A 217 -1.53 -20.16 7.52
C LEU A 217 -2.43 -20.88 8.54
N GLU A 218 -3.69 -20.47 8.64
CA GLU A 218 -4.70 -21.08 9.53
C GLU A 218 -5.42 -22.30 8.89
N GLY A 219 -5.13 -22.61 7.62
CA GLY A 219 -5.76 -23.72 6.87
C GLY A 219 -7.24 -23.49 6.58
N GLU A 220 -7.68 -22.22 6.55
CA GLU A 220 -9.06 -21.87 6.18
C GLU A 220 -9.25 -21.83 4.66
N THR A 221 -8.19 -21.56 3.91
CA THR A 221 -8.17 -21.47 2.44
C THR A 221 -6.96 -22.19 1.87
N ASP A 222 -7.11 -22.77 0.68
CA ASP A 222 -6.05 -23.51 0.01
C ASP A 222 -5.48 -22.76 -1.19
N ILE A 223 -6.28 -21.90 -1.81
CA ILE A 223 -5.95 -21.17 -3.03
C ILE A 223 -6.62 -19.79 -3.00
N GLY A 224 -6.06 -18.83 -3.72
CA GLY A 224 -6.71 -17.53 -3.91
C GLY A 224 -5.78 -16.42 -4.32
N MET A 225 -6.28 -15.22 -4.19
CA MET A 225 -5.58 -13.97 -4.48
C MET A 225 -4.69 -13.58 -3.30
N ILE A 226 -3.47 -13.08 -3.58
CA ILE A 226 -2.59 -12.53 -2.54
C ILE A 226 -1.68 -11.46 -3.14
N TRP A 227 -1.24 -10.52 -2.33
CA TRP A 227 -0.15 -9.60 -2.66
C TRP A 227 1.20 -10.31 -2.50
N ASN A 228 2.11 -10.06 -3.42
CA ASN A 228 3.39 -10.75 -3.46
C ASN A 228 4.21 -10.67 -2.15
N GLY A 229 4.26 -9.52 -1.48
CA GLY A 229 4.96 -9.39 -0.19
C GLY A 229 4.30 -10.21 0.93
N GLU A 230 2.96 -10.26 0.94
CA GLU A 230 2.24 -11.14 1.85
C GLU A 230 2.52 -12.63 1.59
N ALA A 231 2.72 -13.01 0.32
CA ALA A 231 3.14 -14.36 -0.02
C ALA A 231 4.57 -14.65 0.48
N VAL A 232 5.50 -13.70 0.30
CA VAL A 232 6.89 -13.83 0.82
C VAL A 232 6.89 -13.99 2.34
N MET A 233 6.19 -13.14 3.08
CA MET A 233 6.06 -13.26 4.53
C MET A 233 5.35 -14.56 4.95
N GLY A 234 4.37 -14.99 4.16
CA GLY A 234 3.65 -16.25 4.41
C GLY A 234 4.51 -17.48 4.21
N GLU A 235 5.41 -17.48 3.23
CA GLU A 235 6.33 -18.59 2.96
C GLU A 235 7.32 -18.82 4.12
N GLU A 236 7.70 -17.77 4.87
CA GLU A 236 8.55 -17.91 6.05
C GLU A 236 7.90 -18.81 7.13
N ASP A 237 6.59 -18.67 7.35
CA ASP A 237 5.83 -19.44 8.34
C ASP A 237 5.28 -20.75 7.74
N MET A 238 5.03 -20.78 6.43
CA MET A 238 4.45 -21.90 5.69
C MET A 238 5.20 -22.13 4.36
N PRO A 239 6.30 -22.90 4.37
CA PRO A 239 7.13 -23.14 3.17
C PRO A 239 6.43 -23.86 2.02
N SER A 240 5.19 -24.29 2.19
CA SER A 240 4.33 -24.86 1.14
C SER A 240 3.43 -23.80 0.46
N LEU A 241 3.43 -22.56 0.93
CA LEU A 241 2.73 -21.48 0.25
C LEU A 241 3.52 -21.07 -0.99
N GLU A 242 2.93 -21.21 -2.15
CA GLU A 242 3.54 -20.86 -3.43
C GLU A 242 2.79 -19.71 -4.10
N TYR A 243 3.55 -18.81 -4.75
CA TYR A 243 3.02 -17.69 -5.51
C TYR A 243 3.11 -17.93 -7.00
N VAL A 244 2.05 -17.62 -7.74
CA VAL A 244 1.91 -17.86 -9.19
C VAL A 244 1.56 -16.58 -9.94
N TYR A 245 2.21 -16.38 -11.07
CA TYR A 245 1.90 -15.36 -12.07
C TYR A 245 0.87 -15.93 -13.07
N PRO A 246 -0.43 -15.54 -12.99
CA PRO A 246 -1.48 -16.12 -13.81
C PRO A 246 -1.29 -15.84 -15.31
N GLU A 247 -1.62 -16.83 -16.17
CA GLU A 247 -1.45 -16.75 -17.62
C GLU A 247 -2.27 -15.61 -18.26
N GLU A 248 -3.43 -15.25 -17.69
CA GLU A 248 -4.24 -14.12 -18.16
C GLU A 248 -3.60 -12.76 -17.87
N GLY A 249 -2.62 -12.71 -16.97
CA GLY A 249 -1.89 -11.52 -16.58
C GLY A 249 -2.19 -11.07 -15.16
N ILE A 250 -1.13 -10.58 -14.54
CA ILE A 250 -1.09 -10.15 -13.15
C ILE A 250 -1.44 -8.67 -13.01
N ILE A 251 -1.89 -8.27 -11.84
CA ILE A 251 -2.01 -6.86 -11.46
C ILE A 251 -0.65 -6.35 -11.02
N VAL A 252 -0.24 -5.19 -11.53
CA VAL A 252 0.90 -4.43 -11.01
C VAL A 252 0.38 -3.16 -10.35
N TRP A 253 0.87 -2.88 -9.17
CA TRP A 253 0.54 -1.67 -8.44
C TRP A 253 1.79 -0.97 -7.93
N LEU A 254 1.67 0.31 -7.64
CA LEU A 254 2.69 1.16 -7.06
C LEU A 254 2.01 2.04 -6.02
N ASP A 255 2.45 1.93 -4.79
CA ASP A 255 2.02 2.80 -3.72
C ASP A 255 2.99 3.95 -3.54
N SER A 256 2.45 5.10 -3.28
CA SER A 256 3.23 6.32 -3.22
C SER A 256 2.87 7.17 -2.01
N PHE A 257 3.86 7.78 -1.41
CA PHE A 257 3.63 8.85 -0.45
C PHE A 257 2.94 10.02 -1.12
N VAL A 258 1.87 10.50 -0.49
CA VAL A 258 1.19 11.74 -0.85
C VAL A 258 0.97 12.59 0.39
N ILE A 259 1.01 13.91 0.24
CA ILE A 259 0.70 14.86 1.30
C ILE A 259 -0.75 15.33 1.07
N PRO A 260 -1.69 15.00 2.00
CA PRO A 260 -3.06 15.51 1.93
C PRO A 260 -3.07 17.05 1.94
N LYS A 261 -4.05 17.61 1.25
CA LYS A 261 -4.21 19.04 1.12
C LYS A 261 -4.35 19.72 2.45
N ASN A 262 -4.18 20.22 3.22
CA ASN A 262 -4.33 20.79 4.56
C ASN A 262 -3.52 20.05 5.64
N ALA A 263 -2.48 19.29 5.24
CA ALA A 263 -1.54 18.71 6.18
C ALA A 263 -0.91 19.79 7.08
N GLU A 264 -1.02 19.65 8.39
CA GLU A 264 -0.48 20.62 9.34
C GLU A 264 1.05 20.53 9.46
N ASN A 265 1.62 19.34 9.21
CA ASN A 265 3.05 19.04 9.38
C ASN A 265 3.72 18.61 8.06
N ALA A 266 3.42 19.28 6.94
CA ALA A 266 3.99 18.97 5.62
C ALA A 266 5.53 18.96 5.60
N ASP A 267 6.21 19.74 6.45
CA ASP A 267 7.66 19.72 6.57
C ASP A 267 8.17 18.41 7.20
N ALA A 268 7.47 17.88 8.21
CA ALA A 268 7.75 16.56 8.80
C ALA A 268 7.50 15.44 7.78
N ALA A 269 6.44 15.56 6.96
CA ALA A 269 6.17 14.63 5.87
C ALA A 269 7.32 14.56 4.86
N HIS A 270 7.86 15.70 4.40
CA HIS A 270 9.03 15.71 3.51
C HIS A 270 10.29 15.12 4.15
N GLN A 271 10.49 15.34 5.46
CA GLN A 271 11.61 14.74 6.19
C GLN A 271 11.47 13.22 6.28
N PHE A 272 10.24 12.72 6.54
CA PHE A 272 9.97 11.29 6.60
C PHE A 272 10.16 10.63 5.24
N ILE A 273 9.64 11.22 4.15
CA ILE A 273 9.86 10.73 2.79
C ILE A 273 11.35 10.64 2.48
N SER A 274 12.12 11.69 2.76
CA SER A 274 13.59 11.70 2.55
C SER A 274 14.30 10.66 3.41
N PHE A 275 13.85 10.44 4.64
CA PHE A 275 14.38 9.41 5.52
C PHE A 275 14.14 8.00 4.94
N VAL A 276 12.91 7.71 4.47
CA VAL A 276 12.57 6.42 3.85
C VAL A 276 13.33 6.20 2.54
N MET A 277 13.60 7.24 1.75
CA MET A 277 14.39 7.15 0.51
C MET A 277 15.90 6.95 0.74
N ARG A 278 16.40 6.91 1.97
CA ARG A 278 17.78 6.48 2.23
C ARG A 278 17.92 5.01 1.81
N PRO A 279 18.98 4.63 1.06
CA PRO A 279 19.12 3.27 0.57
C PRO A 279 19.04 2.20 1.65
N GLU A 280 19.68 2.42 2.80
CA GLU A 280 19.69 1.50 3.93
C GLU A 280 18.32 1.36 4.61
N ILE A 281 17.49 2.40 4.58
CA ILE A 281 16.12 2.35 5.13
C ILE A 281 15.17 1.68 4.13
N SER A 282 15.24 2.05 2.86
CA SER A 282 14.44 1.39 1.81
C SER A 282 14.76 -0.10 1.70
N ALA A 283 16.04 -0.49 1.84
CA ALA A 283 16.44 -1.90 1.84
C ALA A 283 15.87 -2.64 3.05
N LEU A 284 16.00 -2.06 4.26
CA LEU A 284 15.42 -2.64 5.47
C LEU A 284 13.91 -2.88 5.32
N ILE A 285 13.18 -1.90 4.77
CA ILE A 285 11.74 -2.03 4.55
C ILE A 285 11.45 -3.18 3.57
N SER A 286 12.15 -3.24 2.43
CA SER A 286 11.93 -4.27 1.41
C SER A 286 12.24 -5.68 1.92
N GLU A 287 13.29 -5.82 2.74
CA GLU A 287 13.67 -7.11 3.35
C GLU A 287 12.67 -7.58 4.42
N ASP A 288 12.11 -6.64 5.22
CA ASP A 288 11.22 -6.97 6.33
C ASP A 288 9.80 -7.33 5.85
N ILE A 289 9.31 -6.65 4.83
CA ILE A 289 7.91 -6.79 4.39
C ILE A 289 7.74 -7.41 2.99
N GLY A 290 8.83 -7.88 2.35
CA GLY A 290 8.78 -8.68 1.13
C GLY A 290 8.39 -7.95 -0.16
N TYR A 291 8.13 -6.64 -0.13
CA TYR A 291 7.75 -5.88 -1.34
C TYR A 291 8.95 -5.21 -2.00
N ALA A 292 8.88 -5.05 -3.32
CA ALA A 292 9.94 -4.44 -4.09
C ALA A 292 10.09 -2.94 -3.83
N THR A 293 11.32 -2.50 -3.56
CA THR A 293 11.65 -1.09 -3.46
C THR A 293 11.87 -0.45 -4.84
N PRO A 294 11.32 0.75 -5.09
CA PRO A 294 11.65 1.52 -6.29
C PRO A 294 13.04 2.18 -6.21
N ASN A 295 13.74 2.11 -5.07
CA ASN A 295 15.05 2.72 -4.88
C ASN A 295 16.16 1.79 -5.38
N LEU A 296 16.74 2.12 -6.55
CA LEU A 296 17.78 1.30 -7.17
C LEU A 296 19.05 1.15 -6.31
N ALA A 297 19.41 2.18 -5.54
CA ALA A 297 20.54 2.10 -4.64
C ALA A 297 20.24 1.23 -3.40
N ALA A 298 18.99 1.14 -2.96
CA ALA A 298 18.56 0.21 -1.93
C ALA A 298 18.59 -1.24 -2.43
N ARG A 299 18.16 -1.48 -3.67
CA ARG A 299 18.22 -2.81 -4.29
C ARG A 299 19.64 -3.41 -4.33
N GLU A 300 20.67 -2.56 -4.47
CA GLU A 300 22.08 -3.00 -4.40
C GLU A 300 22.52 -3.43 -2.98
N LEU A 301 21.77 -3.09 -1.95
CA LEU A 301 22.06 -3.45 -0.55
C LEU A 301 21.32 -4.70 -0.07
N LEU A 302 20.30 -5.15 -0.82
CA LEU A 302 19.54 -6.36 -0.48
C LEU A 302 20.45 -7.60 -0.52
N SER A 303 20.12 -8.61 0.27
CA SER A 303 20.74 -9.92 0.16
C SER A 303 20.52 -10.52 -1.24
N ASP A 304 21.42 -11.39 -1.68
CA ASP A 304 21.28 -12.10 -2.96
C ASP A 304 19.97 -12.91 -3.01
N GLU A 305 19.48 -13.38 -1.88
CA GLU A 305 18.22 -14.13 -1.73
C GLU A 305 17.03 -13.25 -2.06
N VAL A 306 16.89 -12.10 -1.40
CA VAL A 306 15.79 -11.16 -1.63
C VAL A 306 15.87 -10.50 -3.01
N ALA A 307 17.07 -10.05 -3.43
CA ALA A 307 17.25 -9.37 -4.71
C ALA A 307 16.93 -10.23 -5.93
N ASN A 308 17.01 -11.57 -5.81
CA ASN A 308 16.71 -12.55 -6.84
C ASN A 308 15.45 -13.37 -6.58
N ASP A 309 14.74 -13.09 -5.50
CA ASP A 309 13.43 -13.68 -5.27
C ASP A 309 12.46 -13.21 -6.36
N ARG A 310 11.85 -14.16 -7.09
CA ARG A 310 10.95 -13.85 -8.19
C ARG A 310 9.59 -13.37 -7.71
N THR A 311 9.19 -13.69 -6.51
CA THR A 311 7.94 -13.22 -5.92
C THR A 311 8.02 -11.73 -5.63
N SER A 312 9.12 -11.26 -5.01
CA SER A 312 9.35 -9.84 -4.74
C SER A 312 9.75 -9.06 -6.01
N TYR A 313 10.64 -9.63 -6.84
CA TYR A 313 11.22 -8.98 -8.02
C TYR A 313 10.95 -9.79 -9.28
N PRO A 314 9.74 -9.69 -9.87
CA PRO A 314 9.36 -10.43 -11.06
C PRO A 314 10.27 -10.14 -12.26
N THR A 315 10.47 -11.16 -13.10
CA THR A 315 11.17 -10.99 -14.36
C THR A 315 10.23 -10.37 -15.42
N PRO A 316 10.77 -9.82 -16.52
CA PRO A 316 9.93 -9.36 -17.64
C PRO A 316 9.03 -10.45 -18.23
N GLU A 317 9.38 -11.74 -18.08
CA GLU A 317 8.57 -12.87 -18.51
C GLU A 317 7.36 -13.06 -17.61
N ASP A 318 7.53 -12.89 -16.30
CA ASP A 318 6.45 -12.95 -15.30
C ASP A 318 5.43 -11.82 -15.49
N LEU A 319 5.87 -10.68 -15.99
CA LEU A 319 5.05 -9.52 -16.27
C LEU A 319 4.41 -9.54 -17.68
N THR A 320 4.51 -10.66 -18.40
CA THR A 320 3.80 -10.82 -19.67
C THR A 320 2.29 -10.74 -19.43
N ASN A 321 1.59 -9.88 -20.17
CA ASN A 321 0.16 -9.57 -19.96
C ASN A 321 -0.18 -8.84 -18.64
N ALA A 322 0.80 -8.40 -17.87
CA ALA A 322 0.57 -7.61 -16.66
C ALA A 322 -0.10 -6.26 -16.97
N GLU A 323 -0.94 -5.80 -16.09
CA GLU A 323 -1.57 -4.48 -16.19
C GLU A 323 -1.36 -3.68 -14.91
N PHE A 324 -0.85 -2.43 -15.06
CA PHE A 324 -0.96 -1.45 -13.99
C PHE A 324 -2.42 -1.05 -13.80
N GLN A 325 -2.85 -0.96 -12.55
CA GLN A 325 -4.15 -0.39 -12.21
C GLN A 325 -4.21 1.09 -12.59
N LYS A 326 -5.26 1.46 -13.33
CA LYS A 326 -5.51 2.83 -13.80
C LYS A 326 -6.78 3.41 -13.19
N ASP A 327 -6.82 4.72 -13.09
CA ASP A 327 -8.05 5.44 -12.80
C ASP A 327 -9.04 5.25 -13.98
N VAL A 328 -10.15 4.59 -13.71
CA VAL A 328 -11.19 4.30 -14.71
C VAL A 328 -12.23 5.41 -14.85
N GLY A 329 -12.08 6.49 -14.08
CA GLY A 329 -13.02 7.61 -14.03
C GLY A 329 -14.28 7.31 -13.19
N ASP A 330 -14.99 8.39 -12.85
CA ASP A 330 -16.12 8.31 -11.91
C ASP A 330 -17.29 7.50 -12.44
N ASP A 331 -17.58 7.56 -13.74
CA ASP A 331 -18.72 6.85 -14.35
C ASP A 331 -18.52 5.32 -14.27
N ALA A 332 -17.36 4.83 -14.67
CA ALA A 332 -17.04 3.39 -14.55
C ALA A 332 -16.90 2.97 -13.08
N MET A 333 -16.29 3.80 -12.23
CA MET A 333 -16.17 3.53 -10.79
C MET A 333 -17.54 3.33 -10.12
N GLN A 334 -18.57 4.09 -10.51
CA GLN A 334 -19.94 3.89 -10.01
C GLN A 334 -20.51 2.52 -10.42
N VAL A 335 -20.18 2.04 -11.64
CA VAL A 335 -20.61 0.71 -12.10
C VAL A 335 -19.91 -0.39 -11.30
N TYR A 336 -18.59 -0.29 -11.11
CA TYR A 336 -17.84 -1.21 -10.26
C TYR A 336 -18.39 -1.24 -8.83
N THR A 337 -18.60 -0.08 -8.21
CA THR A 337 -19.12 0.03 -6.84
C THR A 337 -20.49 -0.63 -6.72
N LYS A 338 -21.40 -0.37 -7.67
CA LYS A 338 -22.73 -1.00 -7.70
C LYS A 338 -22.62 -2.52 -7.69
N TYR A 339 -21.83 -3.09 -8.57
CA TYR A 339 -21.71 -4.54 -8.69
C TYR A 339 -20.89 -5.17 -7.55
N TRP A 340 -19.92 -4.44 -7.00
CA TRP A 340 -19.22 -4.86 -5.79
C TRP A 340 -20.15 -5.00 -4.57
N GLU A 341 -21.00 -4.00 -4.34
CA GLU A 341 -22.00 -4.06 -3.28
C GLU A 341 -22.98 -5.24 -3.47
N MET A 342 -23.40 -5.48 -4.70
CA MET A 342 -24.26 -6.64 -5.03
C MET A 342 -23.51 -7.96 -4.77
N LEU A 343 -22.28 -8.09 -5.21
CA LEU A 343 -21.44 -9.29 -4.99
C LEU A 343 -21.25 -9.58 -3.51
N LYS A 344 -20.91 -8.57 -2.70
CA LYS A 344 -20.70 -8.69 -1.25
C LYS A 344 -21.99 -8.96 -0.47
N SER A 345 -23.15 -8.51 -0.96
CA SER A 345 -24.45 -8.76 -0.33
C SER A 345 -25.06 -10.10 -0.69
N GLY A 346 -24.51 -10.81 -1.67
CA GLY A 346 -25.05 -12.08 -2.18
C GLY A 346 -26.35 -11.90 -2.99
N GLN A 347 -26.53 -10.73 -3.64
CA GLN A 347 -27.71 -10.39 -4.44
C GLN A 347 -27.41 -10.43 -5.94
#